data_7cbe2e951df9ef0ec9cdb39068498458
#
_entry.id   7cbe2e951df9ef0ec9cdb39068498458
#
_cell.length_a   1.000
_cell.length_b   1.000
_cell.length_c   1.000
_cell.angle_alpha   90.00
_cell.angle_beta   90.00
_cell.angle_gamma   90.00
#
_symmetry.space_group_name_H-M   'P 1'
#
loop_
_entity.id
_entity.type
_entity.pdbx_description
1 polymer ?
#
loop_
_entity_poly.entity_id
_entity_poly.type
_entity_poly.pdbx_seq_one_letter_code
_entity_poly.pdbx_strand_id
1 'polypeptide(L)'
;MAAYTKCYDPSGVRFGVPTFPWQFAPDGYATRRQLRARGLRPGGQPVAAQVMRHHRGRKGGVQVAYLYRIDLAKPVRPMNSRRCGALALAMLARRTCPKCRVVYGYCLPTSLGMCVLCAYPITPVPVSDQGGQP
;
A
#
# COMPACT_ATOMS: atom_id res chain seq x y z
N MET A 1 -7.09 2.67 31.43
CA MET A 1 -7.92 1.45 31.40
C MET A 1 -9.03 1.50 30.37
N ALA A 2 -9.70 2.61 30.16
CA ALA A 2 -10.86 2.68 29.25
C ALA A 2 -10.58 2.52 27.74
N ALA A 3 -9.36 2.73 27.28
CA ALA A 3 -9.04 2.66 25.85
C ALA A 3 -8.94 1.23 25.30
N TYR A 4 -8.57 0.27 26.14
CA TYR A 4 -8.43 -1.13 25.73
C TYR A 4 -9.78 -1.86 25.64
N THR A 5 -10.72 -1.53 26.50
CA THR A 5 -12.05 -2.17 26.53
C THR A 5 -12.88 -1.86 25.29
N LYS A 6 -12.68 -0.70 24.66
CA LYS A 6 -13.39 -0.30 23.44
C LYS A 6 -13.03 -1.14 22.22
N CYS A 7 -11.83 -1.71 22.19
CA CYS A 7 -11.29 -2.51 21.09
C CYS A 7 -11.20 -4.01 21.43
N TYR A 8 -11.88 -4.47 22.49
CA TYR A 8 -11.88 -5.86 22.91
C TYR A 8 -13.22 -6.52 22.66
N ASP A 9 -13.25 -7.46 21.73
CA ASP A 9 -14.42 -8.26 21.35
C ASP A 9 -13.98 -9.65 20.87
N PRO A 10 -13.61 -10.55 21.79
CA PRO A 10 -13.10 -11.87 21.44
C PRO A 10 -14.16 -12.77 20.78
N SER A 11 -15.44 -12.47 20.98
CA SER A 11 -16.57 -13.20 20.38
C SER A 11 -16.88 -12.77 18.96
N GLY A 12 -16.43 -11.58 18.53
CA GLY A 12 -16.72 -11.03 17.22
C GLY A 12 -18.15 -10.55 17.02
N VAL A 13 -18.95 -10.50 18.07
CA VAL A 13 -20.35 -10.08 17.99
C VAL A 13 -20.49 -8.60 17.56
N ARG A 14 -19.59 -7.77 18.07
CA ARG A 14 -19.63 -6.33 17.86
C ARG A 14 -19.02 -5.90 16.52
N PHE A 15 -17.92 -6.54 16.11
CA PHE A 15 -17.15 -6.15 14.92
C PHE A 15 -17.20 -7.19 13.79
N GLY A 16 -17.96 -8.26 13.93
CA GLY A 16 -18.11 -9.31 12.94
C GLY A 16 -16.97 -10.34 12.91
N VAL A 17 -15.84 -10.04 13.53
CA VAL A 17 -14.69 -10.94 13.71
C VAL A 17 -14.10 -10.74 15.10
N PRO A 18 -13.47 -11.76 15.69
CA PRO A 18 -12.77 -11.61 16.96
C PRO A 18 -11.80 -10.44 16.93
N THR A 19 -11.94 -9.51 17.86
CA THR A 19 -11.19 -8.25 17.89
C THR A 19 -10.42 -8.13 19.19
N PHE A 20 -9.14 -7.80 19.07
CA PHE A 20 -8.23 -7.63 20.19
C PHE A 20 -7.60 -6.24 20.18
N PRO A 21 -7.19 -5.71 21.31
CA PRO A 21 -6.44 -4.47 21.38
C PRO A 21 -5.12 -4.58 20.62
N TRP A 22 -4.60 -3.46 20.15
CA TRP A 22 -3.32 -3.41 19.46
C TRP A 22 -2.20 -4.02 20.30
N GLN A 23 -1.37 -4.87 19.70
CA GLN A 23 -0.30 -5.65 20.32
C GLN A 23 -0.75 -6.82 21.22
N PHE A 24 -2.05 -7.06 21.38
CA PHE A 24 -2.60 -8.18 22.15
C PHE A 24 -3.21 -9.25 21.25
N ALA A 25 -2.57 -9.51 20.11
CA ALA A 25 -2.98 -10.62 19.25
C ALA A 25 -2.76 -11.96 19.99
N PRO A 26 -3.74 -12.88 19.93
CA PRO A 26 -3.56 -14.21 20.53
C PRO A 26 -2.47 -15.01 19.80
N ASP A 27 -1.91 -15.98 20.50
CA ASP A 27 -0.92 -16.88 19.92
C ASP A 27 -1.50 -17.65 18.72
N GLY A 28 -0.66 -17.95 17.76
CA GLY A 28 -1.07 -18.65 16.52
C GLY A 28 -1.68 -17.75 15.46
N TYR A 29 -1.76 -16.44 15.68
CA TYR A 29 -2.23 -15.45 14.72
C TYR A 29 -1.12 -14.46 14.34
N ALA A 30 -1.12 -14.04 13.10
CA ALA A 30 -0.19 -13.04 12.61
C ALA A 30 -0.82 -12.15 11.54
N THR A 31 -0.36 -10.92 11.46
CA THR A 31 -0.72 -10.04 10.36
C THR A 31 -0.05 -10.48 9.06
N ARG A 32 -0.57 -10.03 7.93
CA ARG A 32 0.04 -10.30 6.61
C ARG A 32 1.52 -9.88 6.55
N ARG A 33 1.86 -8.75 7.18
CA ARG A 33 3.25 -8.27 7.26
C ARG A 33 4.13 -9.20 8.09
N GLN A 34 3.65 -9.67 9.23
CA GLN A 34 4.37 -10.62 10.10
C GLN A 34 4.56 -11.97 9.41
N LEU A 35 3.52 -12.48 8.72
CA LEU A 35 3.63 -13.70 7.92
C LEU A 35 4.71 -13.54 6.84
N ARG A 36 4.71 -12.42 6.13
CA ARG A 36 5.71 -12.16 5.09
C ARG A 36 7.14 -12.13 5.63
N ALA A 37 7.36 -11.58 6.81
CA ALA A 37 8.66 -11.60 7.48
C ALA A 37 9.15 -13.02 7.78
N ARG A 38 8.23 -13.99 7.91
CA ARG A 38 8.50 -15.42 8.09
C ARG A 38 8.55 -16.20 6.78
N GLY A 39 8.49 -15.56 5.64
CA GLY A 39 8.41 -16.22 4.33
C GLY A 39 7.06 -16.89 4.05
N LEU A 40 5.99 -16.48 4.74
CA LEU A 40 4.66 -17.03 4.64
C LEU A 40 3.67 -16.02 4.02
N ARG A 41 2.55 -16.55 3.55
CA ARG A 41 1.40 -15.79 3.05
C ARG A 41 0.11 -16.37 3.61
N PRO A 42 -0.98 -15.60 3.71
CA PRO A 42 -2.26 -16.12 4.18
C PRO A 42 -2.76 -17.36 3.42
N GLY A 43 -2.47 -17.48 2.15
CA GLY A 43 -2.81 -18.67 1.36
C GLY A 43 -4.28 -18.79 0.99
N GLY A 44 -5.03 -17.69 0.94
CA GLY A 44 -6.44 -17.66 0.58
C GLY A 44 -7.39 -17.90 1.76
N GLN A 45 -6.88 -18.05 2.99
CA GLN A 45 -7.72 -18.13 4.17
C GLN A 45 -8.48 -16.83 4.43
N PRO A 46 -9.70 -16.87 4.99
CA PRO A 46 -10.42 -15.68 5.42
C PRO A 46 -9.73 -15.01 6.61
N VAL A 47 -10.10 -13.76 6.89
CA VAL A 47 -9.63 -13.06 8.09
C VAL A 47 -10.12 -13.82 9.33
N ALA A 48 -9.20 -14.26 10.18
CA ALA A 48 -9.51 -15.04 11.36
C ALA A 48 -9.81 -14.17 12.58
N ALA A 49 -9.14 -13.03 12.69
CA ALA A 49 -9.31 -12.05 13.76
C ALA A 49 -8.78 -10.68 13.30
N GLN A 50 -8.87 -9.70 14.17
CA GLN A 50 -8.27 -8.39 13.93
C GLN A 50 -7.75 -7.78 15.22
N VAL A 51 -6.77 -6.89 15.11
CA VAL A 51 -6.34 -5.99 16.18
C VAL A 51 -6.72 -4.57 15.84
N MET A 52 -7.11 -3.82 16.84
CA MET A 52 -7.67 -2.47 16.67
C MET A 52 -7.10 -1.50 17.69
N ARG A 53 -6.89 -0.27 17.26
CA ARG A 53 -6.56 0.85 18.16
C ARG A 53 -7.19 2.15 17.67
N HIS A 54 -7.43 3.06 18.59
CA HIS A 54 -7.79 4.43 18.22
C HIS A 54 -6.54 5.20 17.76
N HIS A 55 -6.69 5.95 16.67
CA HIS A 55 -5.61 6.76 16.09
C HIS A 55 -6.14 8.15 15.73
N ARG A 56 -5.66 9.18 16.43
CA ARG A 56 -6.17 10.56 16.32
C ARG A 56 -5.99 11.19 14.93
N GLY A 57 -4.97 10.79 14.18
CA GLY A 57 -4.65 11.36 12.87
C GLY A 57 -5.35 10.71 11.67
N ARG A 58 -6.26 9.77 11.87
CA ARG A 58 -6.93 9.05 10.78
C ARG A 58 -8.42 9.37 10.73
N LYS A 59 -8.96 9.58 9.52
CA LYS A 59 -10.41 9.68 9.32
C LYS A 59 -11.10 8.45 9.92
N GLY A 60 -12.06 8.64 10.81
CA GLY A 60 -12.72 7.57 11.56
C GLY A 60 -12.03 7.19 12.89
N GLY A 61 -10.83 7.73 13.17
CA GLY A 61 -10.16 7.57 14.46
C GLY A 61 -9.75 6.15 14.84
N VAL A 62 -9.81 5.17 13.91
CA VAL A 62 -9.54 3.76 14.18
C VAL A 62 -8.54 3.20 13.17
N GLN A 63 -7.57 2.47 13.69
CA GLN A 63 -6.63 1.68 12.89
C GLN A 63 -6.89 0.21 13.14
N VAL A 64 -7.06 -0.57 12.07
CA VAL A 64 -7.34 -2.00 12.09
C VAL A 64 -6.22 -2.74 11.36
N ALA A 65 -5.78 -3.87 11.91
CA ALA A 65 -4.91 -4.81 11.23
C ALA A 65 -5.52 -6.22 11.31
N TYR A 66 -5.68 -6.86 10.16
CA TYR A 66 -6.26 -8.20 10.08
C TYR A 66 -5.24 -9.27 10.46
N LEU A 67 -5.73 -10.28 11.15
CA LEU A 67 -4.96 -11.43 11.61
C LEU A 67 -5.37 -12.69 10.85
N TYR A 68 -4.38 -13.52 10.56
CA TYR A 68 -4.53 -14.80 9.89
C TYR A 68 -3.89 -15.90 10.73
N ARG A 69 -4.41 -17.11 10.62
CA ARG A 69 -3.86 -18.26 11.32
C ARG A 69 -2.53 -18.68 10.71
N ILE A 70 -1.52 -18.85 11.55
CA ILE A 70 -0.17 -19.24 11.12
C ILE A 70 -0.15 -20.70 10.62
N ASP A 71 -0.93 -21.58 11.24
CA ASP A 71 -1.03 -23.00 10.87
C ASP A 71 -1.63 -23.21 9.47
N LEU A 72 -2.48 -22.29 8.99
CA LEU A 72 -3.06 -22.34 7.64
C LEU A 72 -2.26 -21.51 6.62
N ALA A 73 -1.22 -20.83 7.06
CA ALA A 73 -0.37 -20.03 6.18
C ALA A 73 0.42 -20.93 5.22
N LYS A 74 0.65 -20.44 4.02
CA LYS A 74 1.40 -21.16 2.98
C LYS A 74 2.72 -20.43 2.69
N PRO A 75 3.77 -21.12 2.22
CA PRO A 75 5.01 -20.49 1.81
C PRO A 75 4.76 -19.45 0.71
N VAL A 76 5.54 -18.36 0.72
CA VAL A 76 5.54 -17.38 -0.35
C VAL A 76 6.00 -18.07 -1.64
N ARG A 77 5.29 -17.83 -2.73
CA ARG A 77 5.65 -18.38 -4.03
C ARG A 77 6.98 -17.77 -4.49
N PRO A 78 7.97 -18.59 -4.88
CA PRO A 78 9.24 -18.07 -5.36
C PRO A 78 9.05 -17.26 -6.66
N MET A 79 9.92 -16.26 -6.85
CA MET A 79 10.00 -15.54 -8.11
C MET A 79 10.67 -16.43 -9.16
N ASN A 80 9.96 -16.67 -10.25
CA ASN A 80 10.49 -17.35 -11.42
C ASN A 80 10.67 -16.32 -12.58
N SER A 81 11.34 -16.74 -13.66
CA SER A 81 11.63 -15.88 -14.82
C SER A 81 10.36 -15.26 -15.42
N ARG A 82 9.26 -16.02 -15.52
CA ARG A 82 7.98 -15.54 -16.04
C ARG A 82 7.38 -14.42 -15.17
N ARG A 83 7.46 -14.54 -13.85
CA ARG A 83 6.99 -13.51 -12.92
C ARG A 83 7.88 -12.27 -12.92
N CYS A 84 9.21 -12.48 -13.00
CA CYS A 84 10.17 -11.38 -13.16
C CYS A 84 9.88 -10.61 -14.45
N GLY A 85 9.65 -11.30 -15.56
CA GLY A 85 9.28 -10.68 -16.84
C GLY A 85 7.97 -9.89 -16.75
N ALA A 86 6.93 -10.46 -16.16
CA ALA A 86 5.65 -9.78 -15.96
C ALA A 86 5.79 -8.53 -15.08
N LEU A 87 6.58 -8.59 -14.01
CA LEU A 87 6.88 -7.45 -13.16
C LEU A 87 7.64 -6.36 -13.91
N ALA A 88 8.65 -6.73 -14.71
CA ALA A 88 9.43 -5.80 -15.52
C ALA A 88 8.52 -5.04 -16.52
N LEU A 89 7.61 -5.74 -17.20
CA LEU A 89 6.63 -5.13 -18.10
C LEU A 89 5.67 -4.19 -17.36
N ALA A 90 5.18 -4.58 -16.20
CA ALA A 90 4.31 -3.74 -15.38
C ALA A 90 5.04 -2.48 -14.90
N MET A 91 6.30 -2.57 -14.51
CA MET A 91 7.13 -1.43 -14.11
C MET A 91 7.43 -0.52 -15.29
N LEU A 92 7.70 -1.08 -16.48
CA LEU A 92 7.91 -0.31 -17.71
C LEU A 92 6.64 0.51 -18.05
N ALA A 93 5.47 -0.10 -18.00
CA ALA A 93 4.20 0.60 -18.23
C ALA A 93 3.99 1.77 -17.26
N ARG A 94 4.33 1.61 -15.98
CA ARG A 94 4.21 2.67 -14.97
C ARG A 94 5.21 3.80 -15.11
N ARG A 95 6.32 3.56 -15.79
CA ARG A 95 7.40 4.52 -16.04
C ARG A 95 7.26 5.22 -17.41
N THR A 96 6.40 4.71 -18.28
CA THR A 96 6.20 5.25 -19.63
C THR A 96 5.06 6.27 -19.62
N CYS A 97 5.35 7.47 -20.09
CA CYS A 97 4.31 8.50 -20.24
C CYS A 97 3.39 8.14 -21.42
N PRO A 98 2.07 8.10 -21.23
CA PRO A 98 1.13 7.79 -22.32
C PRO A 98 1.06 8.88 -23.39
N LYS A 99 1.43 10.11 -23.04
CA LYS A 99 1.37 11.26 -23.96
C LYS A 99 2.64 11.39 -24.82
N CYS A 100 3.81 11.48 -24.20
CA CYS A 100 5.08 11.66 -24.94
C CYS A 100 5.85 10.36 -25.20
N ARG A 101 5.40 9.23 -24.62
CA ARG A 101 6.01 7.90 -24.77
C ARG A 101 7.44 7.76 -24.22
N VAL A 102 7.90 8.73 -23.46
CA VAL A 102 9.21 8.68 -22.82
C VAL A 102 9.16 7.78 -21.59
N VAL A 103 10.18 6.94 -21.42
CA VAL A 103 10.37 6.07 -20.27
C VAL A 103 11.22 6.80 -19.23
N TYR A 104 10.73 6.89 -18.00
CA TYR A 104 11.42 7.55 -16.89
C TYR A 104 12.06 6.53 -15.96
N GLY A 105 13.06 6.95 -15.19
CA GLY A 105 13.69 6.12 -14.16
C GLY A 105 12.83 5.90 -12.91
N TYR A 106 11.64 6.50 -12.84
CA TYR A 106 10.70 6.43 -11.72
C TYR A 106 9.27 6.18 -12.22
N CYS A 107 8.40 5.69 -11.33
CA CYS A 107 6.98 5.54 -11.66
C CYS A 107 6.29 6.90 -11.70
N LEU A 108 5.51 7.13 -12.76
CA LEU A 108 4.76 8.38 -12.92
C LEU A 108 3.69 8.52 -11.84
N PRO A 109 3.42 9.75 -11.35
CA PRO A 109 2.34 10.00 -10.40
C PRO A 109 0.98 9.62 -10.99
N THR A 110 0.24 8.78 -10.31
CA THR A 110 -1.11 8.37 -10.74
C THR A 110 -2.10 9.52 -10.76
N SER A 111 -1.88 10.53 -9.92
CA SER A 111 -2.69 11.76 -9.86
C SER A 111 -2.61 12.61 -11.13
N LEU A 112 -1.47 12.59 -11.81
CA LEU A 112 -1.26 13.33 -13.06
C LEU A 112 -1.64 12.51 -14.31
N GLY A 113 -1.55 11.18 -14.23
CA GLY A 113 -1.78 10.29 -15.36
C GLY A 113 -0.77 10.42 -16.51
N MET A 114 0.23 11.29 -16.37
CA MET A 114 1.28 11.57 -17.35
C MET A 114 2.52 12.12 -16.67
N CYS A 115 3.60 12.35 -17.42
CA CYS A 115 4.81 12.97 -16.87
C CYS A 115 4.60 14.45 -16.53
N VAL A 116 5.43 14.98 -15.66
CA VAL A 116 5.36 16.38 -15.21
C VAL A 116 5.50 17.36 -16.37
N LEU A 117 6.37 17.08 -17.34
CA LEU A 117 6.56 17.93 -18.52
C LEU A 117 5.33 17.98 -19.44
N CYS A 118 4.58 16.87 -19.52
CA CYS A 118 3.32 16.84 -20.28
C CYS A 118 2.15 17.45 -19.50
N ALA A 119 2.16 17.34 -18.18
CA ALA A 119 1.14 17.93 -17.32
C ALA A 119 1.29 19.45 -17.20
N TYR A 120 2.54 19.91 -17.14
CA TYR A 120 2.89 21.34 -17.03
C TYR A 120 3.88 21.71 -18.13
N PRO A 121 3.41 21.91 -19.38
CA PRO A 121 4.29 22.31 -20.48
C PRO A 121 4.92 23.68 -20.17
N ILE A 122 6.25 23.72 -20.20
CA ILE A 122 6.98 24.99 -20.07
C ILE A 122 6.75 25.76 -21.36
N THR A 123 5.90 26.75 -21.33
CA THR A 123 5.82 27.72 -22.42
C THR A 123 7.11 28.55 -22.41
N PRO A 124 7.89 28.56 -23.51
CA PRO A 124 9.05 29.45 -23.55
C PRO A 124 8.55 30.86 -23.37
N VAL A 125 9.02 31.55 -22.35
CA VAL A 125 8.77 33.00 -22.16
C VAL A 125 9.42 33.68 -23.38
N PRO A 126 8.68 34.46 -24.19
CA PRO A 126 9.30 35.21 -25.26
C PRO A 126 10.32 36.16 -24.60
N VAL A 127 11.59 35.98 -24.92
CA VAL A 127 12.62 36.92 -24.55
C VAL A 127 12.30 38.18 -25.30
N SER A 128 11.73 39.17 -24.60
CA SER A 128 11.63 40.50 -25.14
C SER A 128 13.05 41.02 -25.33
N ASP A 129 13.46 41.03 -26.58
CA ASP A 129 14.69 41.67 -27.00
C ASP A 129 14.55 43.18 -26.69
N GLN A 130 15.03 43.56 -25.51
CA GLN A 130 15.23 44.98 -25.23
C GLN A 130 16.47 45.39 -26.02
N GLY A 131 16.21 45.72 -27.28
CA GLY A 131 17.19 46.40 -28.12
C GLY A 131 17.73 47.61 -27.40
N GLY A 132 18.98 47.48 -26.92
CA GLY A 132 19.77 48.60 -26.51
C GLY A 132 19.98 49.50 -27.76
N GLN A 133 19.42 50.66 -27.74
CA GLN A 133 19.84 51.71 -28.63
C GLN A 133 21.05 52.42 -28.04
N PRO A 134 22.01 52.78 -28.91
CA PRO A 134 23.20 53.53 -28.55
C PRO A 134 22.92 54.96 -28.06
#